data_7257fb54ab0dc8094d61608f65364e9a
#
_entry.id   7257fb54ab0dc8094d61608f65364e9a
#
_cell.length_a   1.000
_cell.length_b   1.000
_cell.length_c   1.000
_cell.angle_alpha   90.00
_cell.angle_beta   90.00
_cell.angle_gamma   90.00
#
_symmetry.space_group_name_H-M   'P 1'
#
loop_
_entity.id
_entity.type
_entity.pdbx_description
1 polymer ?
#
loop_
_entity_poly.entity_id
_entity_poly.type
_entity_poly.pdbx_seq_one_letter_code
_entity_poly.pdbx_strand_id
1 'polypeptide(L)'
;MNTKEFSGRRQMEFLAGFDFVREAGTAGEVKAAKMIRDTLDSFGVKNRMEEFDFWGFRINRAVLKVVEPYQKEYVVTGYGRCGNTGAEGLKADFLYVENGDAVSLSRAKGKIVMVNGRVSGDVYQRLVSAGAVGFISVEGSPLDEGVDRVPCQRSLPMIFPGDAAEETEGLSESAEDIHKIQEKYSGRIPGANLHYKDAVELVTEGAAVVCLAVEQEVTACTSRNVVSRIEGTDKKDEILTITAHYDSVPEGPGAYDNMSGAAIIMELCRYFQQYRPRRTMEFVWFGAEEKGLLGSRDYIRVHESELGAHRFNMNVDLAGQLIGGNVLGVTGEASVCDKLLEIADGAGIGASVKNQIWGSDSNSFAWKGIPAMTLNRDGFGMHTRYDTIDLLSAWSLERSAILLGCIADELGNAEVFPFERKMPGKFIRELDEYMCS
;
A
#
# COMPACT_ATOMS: atom_id res chain seq x y z
N MET A 1 19.09 -19.05 17.14
CA MET A 1 17.67 -18.74 17.46
C MET A 1 16.90 -20.00 17.87
N ASN A 2 15.92 -19.92 18.79
CA ASN A 2 15.01 -21.04 19.13
C ASN A 2 13.72 -20.96 18.30
N THR A 3 13.66 -21.66 17.16
CA THR A 3 12.54 -21.62 16.24
C THR A 3 11.23 -22.17 16.81
N LYS A 4 11.30 -23.01 17.87
CA LYS A 4 10.11 -23.58 18.53
C LYS A 4 9.30 -22.57 19.34
N GLU A 5 9.85 -21.37 19.57
CA GLU A 5 9.16 -20.28 20.27
C GLU A 5 8.16 -19.52 19.36
N PHE A 6 8.29 -19.65 18.04
CA PHE A 6 7.37 -19.05 17.09
C PHE A 6 6.09 -19.87 16.96
N SER A 7 4.93 -19.21 16.90
CA SER A 7 3.64 -19.89 16.82
C SER A 7 2.72 -19.22 15.82
N GLY A 8 2.42 -19.92 14.76
CA GLY A 8 1.39 -19.51 13.81
C GLY A 8 -0.01 -19.45 14.43
N ARG A 9 -0.28 -20.28 15.44
CA ARG A 9 -1.55 -20.23 16.17
C ARG A 9 -1.72 -18.89 16.90
N ARG A 10 -0.71 -18.40 17.62
CA ARG A 10 -0.77 -17.07 18.26
C ARG A 10 -0.97 -15.95 17.25
N GLN A 11 -0.36 -16.05 16.09
CA GLN A 11 -0.54 -15.09 15.00
C GLN A 11 -1.98 -15.11 14.50
N MET A 12 -2.58 -16.28 14.31
CA MET A 12 -4.01 -16.41 13.94
C MET A 12 -4.93 -15.88 15.02
N GLU A 13 -4.62 -16.13 16.30
CA GLU A 13 -5.38 -15.58 17.44
C GLU A 13 -5.32 -14.04 17.48
N PHE A 14 -4.16 -13.45 17.18
CA PHE A 14 -4.03 -12.01 17.03
C PHE A 14 -4.84 -11.49 15.85
N LEU A 15 -4.72 -12.10 14.67
CA LEU A 15 -5.43 -11.73 13.45
C LEU A 15 -6.95 -11.77 13.59
N ALA A 16 -7.49 -12.73 14.36
CA ALA A 16 -8.94 -12.87 14.58
C ALA A 16 -9.60 -11.62 15.18
N GLY A 17 -8.82 -10.74 15.81
CA GLY A 17 -9.32 -9.46 16.31
C GLY A 17 -9.52 -8.38 15.25
N PHE A 18 -9.03 -8.56 14.02
CA PHE A 18 -8.94 -7.52 13.00
C PHE A 18 -9.86 -7.73 11.78
N ASP A 19 -10.94 -8.50 11.95
CA ASP A 19 -11.93 -8.74 10.88
C ASP A 19 -12.83 -7.50 10.67
N PHE A 20 -12.22 -6.39 10.28
CA PHE A 20 -12.89 -5.13 9.92
C PHE A 20 -11.98 -4.26 9.06
N VAL A 21 -12.60 -3.39 8.25
CA VAL A 21 -11.87 -2.43 7.40
C VAL A 21 -11.11 -1.44 8.28
N ARG A 22 -9.84 -1.20 7.93
CA ARG A 22 -8.90 -0.33 8.63
C ARG A 22 -8.36 0.79 7.75
N GLU A 23 -9.21 1.29 6.87
CA GLU A 23 -8.82 2.37 5.96
C GLU A 23 -8.23 3.56 6.73
N ALA A 24 -7.10 4.07 6.23
CA ALA A 24 -6.38 5.19 6.83
C ALA A 24 -7.28 6.42 7.03
N GLY A 25 -7.14 7.06 8.19
CA GLY A 25 -7.96 8.22 8.58
C GLY A 25 -9.33 7.86 9.13
N THR A 26 -9.68 6.58 9.29
CA THR A 26 -10.98 6.14 9.79
C THR A 26 -10.93 5.66 11.25
N ALA A 27 -12.11 5.53 11.88
CA ALA A 27 -12.23 4.94 13.21
C ALA A 27 -11.75 3.47 13.26
N GLY A 28 -11.81 2.74 12.13
CA GLY A 28 -11.29 1.39 11.99
C GLY A 28 -9.77 1.37 12.18
N GLU A 29 -9.05 2.23 11.51
CA GLU A 29 -7.60 2.37 11.67
C GLU A 29 -7.21 2.73 13.12
N VAL A 30 -7.90 3.72 13.73
CA VAL A 30 -7.68 4.11 15.14
C VAL A 30 -7.85 2.92 16.09
N LYS A 31 -8.90 2.11 15.86
CA LYS A 31 -9.16 0.90 16.65
C LYS A 31 -8.02 -0.10 16.48
N ALA A 32 -7.56 -0.35 15.25
CA ALA A 32 -6.47 -1.29 14.98
C ALA A 32 -5.15 -0.85 15.65
N ALA A 33 -4.76 0.42 15.52
CA ALA A 33 -3.57 0.95 16.17
C ALA A 33 -3.61 0.77 17.70
N LYS A 34 -4.77 1.00 18.32
CA LYS A 34 -4.95 0.74 19.76
C LYS A 34 -4.80 -0.73 20.12
N MET A 35 -5.36 -1.64 19.32
CA MET A 35 -5.23 -3.09 19.56
C MET A 35 -3.79 -3.58 19.41
N ILE A 36 -3.03 -3.06 18.43
CA ILE A 36 -1.60 -3.32 18.29
C ILE A 36 -0.84 -2.85 19.53
N ARG A 37 -1.07 -1.61 19.97
CA ARG A 37 -0.46 -1.05 21.17
C ARG A 37 -0.78 -1.87 22.42
N ASP A 38 -2.06 -2.19 22.65
CA ASP A 38 -2.50 -2.94 23.83
C ASP A 38 -1.88 -4.35 23.86
N THR A 39 -1.62 -4.95 22.68
CA THR A 39 -0.88 -6.22 22.56
C THR A 39 0.58 -6.05 22.96
N LEU A 40 1.26 -4.99 22.51
CA LEU A 40 2.63 -4.65 22.90
C LEU A 40 2.74 -4.41 24.42
N ASP A 41 1.79 -3.70 24.99
CA ASP A 41 1.70 -3.46 26.45
C ASP A 41 1.58 -4.79 27.21
N SER A 42 0.81 -5.76 26.69
CA SER A 42 0.67 -7.09 27.30
C SER A 42 1.99 -7.89 27.33
N PHE A 43 2.92 -7.59 26.42
CA PHE A 43 4.26 -8.17 26.39
C PHE A 43 5.27 -7.37 27.24
N GLY A 44 4.85 -6.25 27.82
CA GLY A 44 5.73 -5.34 28.55
C GLY A 44 6.71 -4.60 27.62
N VAL A 45 6.36 -4.40 26.36
CA VAL A 45 7.18 -3.71 25.39
C VAL A 45 6.78 -2.24 25.34
N LYS A 46 7.75 -1.35 25.54
CA LYS A 46 7.52 0.09 25.41
C LYS A 46 7.18 0.44 23.96
N ASN A 47 6.13 1.21 23.80
CA ASN A 47 5.66 1.64 22.50
C ASN A 47 5.15 3.08 22.54
N ARG A 48 4.97 3.67 21.35
CA ARG A 48 4.38 5.00 21.17
C ARG A 48 3.57 5.02 19.88
N MET A 49 2.62 5.93 19.80
CA MET A 49 1.93 6.28 18.56
C MET A 49 2.50 7.59 18.04
N GLU A 50 2.79 7.65 16.76
CA GLU A 50 3.23 8.84 16.04
C GLU A 50 2.14 9.20 15.04
N GLU A 51 1.42 10.29 15.31
CA GLU A 51 0.33 10.77 14.46
C GLU A 51 0.89 11.69 13.38
N PHE A 52 0.30 11.61 12.20
CA PHE A 52 0.58 12.49 11.07
C PHE A 52 -0.69 12.77 10.28
N ASP A 53 -0.74 13.96 9.69
CA ASP A 53 -1.88 14.40 8.90
C ASP A 53 -1.63 14.19 7.42
N PHE A 54 -2.71 13.93 6.68
CA PHE A 54 -2.68 13.79 5.23
C PHE A 54 -3.98 14.25 4.58
N TRP A 55 -3.91 14.55 3.29
CA TRP A 55 -5.08 14.89 2.52
C TRP A 55 -5.73 13.64 1.91
N GLY A 56 -6.90 13.29 2.43
CA GLY A 56 -7.79 12.29 1.88
C GLY A 56 -8.78 12.88 0.89
N PHE A 57 -9.69 12.05 0.44
CA PHE A 57 -10.85 12.47 -0.36
C PHE A 57 -12.08 11.66 0.01
N ARG A 58 -13.23 12.26 -0.17
CA ARG A 58 -14.53 11.58 -0.05
C ARG A 58 -15.32 11.76 -1.33
N ILE A 59 -15.78 10.65 -1.92
CA ILE A 59 -16.64 10.67 -3.09
C ILE A 59 -18.09 10.76 -2.61
N ASN A 60 -18.74 11.88 -2.92
CA ASN A 60 -20.12 12.14 -2.53
C ASN A 60 -21.11 11.61 -3.56
N ARG A 61 -20.69 11.54 -4.84
CA ARG A 61 -21.52 11.07 -5.94
C ARG A 61 -20.68 10.48 -7.06
N ALA A 62 -21.13 9.35 -7.61
CA ALA A 62 -20.61 8.78 -8.85
C ALA A 62 -21.78 8.17 -9.63
N VAL A 63 -22.01 8.60 -10.86
CA VAL A 63 -23.09 8.12 -11.73
C VAL A 63 -22.61 8.08 -13.16
N LEU A 64 -22.90 6.99 -13.87
CA LEU A 64 -22.68 6.84 -15.29
C LEU A 64 -24.01 6.49 -15.97
N LYS A 65 -24.42 7.30 -16.96
CA LYS A 65 -25.64 7.07 -17.75
C LYS A 65 -25.31 7.05 -19.24
N VAL A 66 -25.83 6.08 -19.96
CA VAL A 66 -25.95 6.19 -21.42
C VAL A 66 -27.14 7.08 -21.73
N VAL A 67 -26.95 8.01 -22.64
CA VAL A 67 -27.95 8.98 -23.07
C VAL A 67 -28.43 8.70 -24.49
N GLU A 68 -27.56 8.16 -25.35
CA GLU A 68 -27.82 7.77 -26.74
C GLU A 68 -27.04 6.51 -27.10
N PRO A 69 -27.62 5.56 -27.85
CA PRO A 69 -28.96 5.54 -28.45
C PRO A 69 -30.06 5.03 -27.53
N TYR A 70 -29.72 4.62 -26.30
CA TYR A 70 -30.65 4.17 -25.28
C TYR A 70 -30.41 4.91 -23.97
N GLN A 71 -31.29 4.72 -22.97
CA GLN A 71 -31.13 5.32 -21.64
C GLN A 71 -30.97 4.21 -20.62
N LYS A 72 -29.80 4.21 -19.94
CA LYS A 72 -29.50 3.28 -18.85
C LYS A 72 -28.49 3.89 -17.90
N GLU A 73 -28.70 3.68 -16.60
CA GLU A 73 -27.74 3.99 -15.54
C GLU A 73 -26.97 2.73 -15.15
N TYR A 74 -25.66 2.87 -14.97
CA TYR A 74 -24.75 1.81 -14.56
C TYR A 74 -24.22 2.07 -13.15
N VAL A 75 -24.00 1.00 -12.39
CA VAL A 75 -23.36 1.09 -11.07
C VAL A 75 -21.86 1.35 -11.28
N VAL A 76 -21.39 2.48 -10.77
CA VAL A 76 -19.99 2.87 -10.82
C VAL A 76 -19.53 3.36 -9.45
N THR A 77 -18.22 3.31 -9.21
CA THR A 77 -17.56 4.06 -8.15
C THR A 77 -16.79 5.21 -8.75
N GLY A 78 -16.75 6.36 -8.05
CA GLY A 78 -15.93 7.49 -8.50
C GLY A 78 -14.44 7.16 -8.37
N TYR A 79 -13.65 7.79 -9.21
CA TYR A 79 -12.20 7.75 -9.12
C TYR A 79 -11.71 8.88 -8.21
N GLY A 80 -11.06 8.55 -7.12
CA GLY A 80 -10.54 9.53 -6.17
C GLY A 80 -9.45 10.41 -6.79
N ARG A 81 -9.32 11.62 -6.31
CA ARG A 81 -8.31 12.60 -6.77
C ARG A 81 -8.42 12.96 -8.27
N CYS A 82 -9.56 12.72 -8.89
CA CYS A 82 -9.90 13.22 -10.22
C CYS A 82 -10.69 14.52 -10.15
N GLY A 83 -11.07 15.10 -11.29
CA GLY A 83 -11.89 16.31 -11.36
C GLY A 83 -13.35 16.05 -11.01
N ASN A 84 -14.06 17.12 -10.66
CA ASN A 84 -15.50 17.13 -10.45
C ASN A 84 -16.25 17.54 -11.72
N THR A 85 -17.45 17.03 -11.91
CA THR A 85 -18.29 17.35 -13.09
C THR A 85 -19.33 18.44 -12.83
N GLY A 86 -19.56 18.78 -11.57
CA GLY A 86 -20.74 19.58 -11.19
C GLY A 86 -22.04 18.77 -11.20
N ALA A 87 -23.13 19.42 -10.78
CA ALA A 87 -24.42 18.77 -10.53
C ALA A 87 -25.06 18.11 -11.77
N GLU A 88 -24.94 18.73 -12.93
CA GLU A 88 -25.52 18.24 -14.20
C GLU A 88 -24.73 17.07 -14.80
N GLY A 89 -23.49 16.84 -14.36
CA GLY A 89 -22.59 15.87 -14.94
C GLY A 89 -21.96 16.34 -16.27
N LEU A 90 -21.02 15.57 -16.76
CA LEU A 90 -20.33 15.77 -18.03
C LEU A 90 -20.96 14.89 -19.10
N LYS A 91 -21.62 15.49 -20.09
CA LYS A 91 -22.19 14.78 -21.25
C LYS A 91 -21.21 14.90 -22.43
N ALA A 92 -20.77 13.76 -23.00
CA ALA A 92 -19.92 13.72 -24.16
C ALA A 92 -20.08 12.42 -24.94
N ASP A 93 -19.52 12.38 -26.18
CA ASP A 93 -19.39 11.16 -26.95
C ASP A 93 -18.57 10.14 -26.15
N PHE A 94 -18.95 8.88 -26.28
CA PHE A 94 -18.26 7.73 -25.68
C PHE A 94 -17.30 7.10 -26.67
N LEU A 95 -16.14 6.64 -26.17
CA LEU A 95 -15.17 5.88 -26.96
C LEU A 95 -14.49 4.81 -26.11
N TYR A 96 -14.57 3.55 -26.52
CA TYR A 96 -13.72 2.49 -25.95
C TYR A 96 -12.34 2.52 -26.62
N VAL A 97 -11.29 2.62 -25.80
CA VAL A 97 -9.89 2.83 -26.25
C VAL A 97 -8.95 1.70 -25.81
N GLU A 98 -9.50 0.52 -25.58
CA GLU A 98 -8.74 -0.67 -25.20
C GLU A 98 -7.74 -0.38 -24.05
N ASN A 99 -6.44 -0.54 -24.27
CA ASN A 99 -5.40 -0.26 -23.27
C ASN A 99 -4.90 1.20 -23.27
N GLY A 100 -5.55 2.09 -24.03
CA GLY A 100 -5.16 3.50 -24.10
C GLY A 100 -3.80 3.74 -24.78
N ASP A 101 -3.50 2.98 -25.83
CA ASP A 101 -2.33 3.24 -26.69
C ASP A 101 -2.59 4.40 -27.66
N ALA A 102 -1.52 4.90 -28.31
CA ALA A 102 -1.60 6.07 -29.16
C ALA A 102 -2.56 5.90 -30.36
N VAL A 103 -2.74 4.68 -30.87
CA VAL A 103 -3.63 4.40 -31.98
C VAL A 103 -5.08 4.48 -31.53
N SER A 104 -5.41 3.77 -30.45
CA SER A 104 -6.75 3.74 -29.86
C SER A 104 -7.19 5.13 -29.40
N LEU A 105 -6.25 5.94 -28.90
CA LEU A 105 -6.49 7.30 -28.42
C LEU A 105 -6.58 8.36 -29.54
N SER A 106 -6.30 8.02 -30.80
CA SER A 106 -6.27 9.00 -31.92
C SER A 106 -7.58 9.78 -32.10
N ARG A 107 -8.71 9.27 -31.60
CA ARG A 107 -10.03 9.89 -31.69
C ARG A 107 -10.62 10.27 -30.32
N ALA A 108 -9.80 10.36 -29.27
CA ALA A 108 -10.25 10.59 -27.89
C ALA A 108 -10.62 12.05 -27.57
N LYS A 109 -10.18 13.00 -28.43
CA LYS A 109 -10.38 14.44 -28.16
C LYS A 109 -11.87 14.79 -27.99
N GLY A 110 -12.17 15.40 -26.83
CA GLY A 110 -13.52 15.85 -26.47
C GLY A 110 -14.46 14.71 -26.04
N LYS A 111 -13.96 13.51 -25.82
CA LYS A 111 -14.78 12.34 -25.48
C LYS A 111 -14.53 11.86 -24.06
N ILE A 112 -15.54 11.16 -23.51
CA ILE A 112 -15.36 10.30 -22.34
C ILE A 112 -14.86 8.95 -22.86
N VAL A 113 -13.67 8.56 -22.44
CA VAL A 113 -13.02 7.34 -22.91
C VAL A 113 -13.11 6.22 -21.88
N MET A 114 -13.33 4.99 -22.35
CA MET A 114 -13.26 3.81 -21.49
C MET A 114 -11.98 3.04 -21.81
N VAL A 115 -11.19 2.76 -20.75
CA VAL A 115 -9.92 2.03 -20.86
C VAL A 115 -9.99 0.75 -20.05
N ASN A 116 -9.38 -0.32 -20.57
CA ASN A 116 -9.25 -1.58 -19.87
C ASN A 116 -8.28 -1.48 -18.67
N GLY A 117 -8.71 -1.98 -17.53
CA GLY A 117 -7.90 -2.00 -16.31
C GLY A 117 -7.77 -0.65 -15.60
N ARG A 118 -6.92 -0.62 -14.59
CA ARG A 118 -6.70 0.54 -13.73
C ARG A 118 -6.03 1.69 -14.49
N VAL A 119 -6.51 2.91 -14.24
CA VAL A 119 -5.87 4.13 -14.73
C VAL A 119 -4.76 4.52 -13.76
N SER A 120 -3.51 4.19 -14.13
CA SER A 120 -2.28 4.65 -13.45
C SER A 120 -1.91 6.07 -13.90
N GLY A 121 -0.88 6.65 -13.29
CA GLY A 121 -0.37 7.97 -13.67
C GLY A 121 -0.04 8.08 -15.16
N ASP A 122 0.68 7.11 -15.71
CA ASP A 122 1.05 7.08 -17.14
C ASP A 122 -0.16 6.96 -18.07
N VAL A 123 -1.10 6.07 -17.72
CA VAL A 123 -2.35 5.94 -18.49
C VAL A 123 -3.09 7.27 -18.45
N TYR A 124 -3.27 7.86 -17.28
CA TYR A 124 -3.93 9.14 -17.10
C TYR A 124 -3.32 10.24 -17.97
N GLN A 125 -1.98 10.37 -17.95
CA GLN A 125 -1.27 11.35 -18.78
C GLN A 125 -1.51 11.16 -20.29
N ARG A 126 -1.56 9.90 -20.75
CA ARG A 126 -1.90 9.61 -22.16
C ARG A 126 -3.32 10.03 -22.49
N LEU A 127 -4.30 9.76 -21.62
CA LEU A 127 -5.70 10.16 -21.82
C LEU A 127 -5.83 11.69 -21.93
N VAL A 128 -5.21 12.43 -21.00
CA VAL A 128 -5.21 13.89 -21.01
C VAL A 128 -4.52 14.46 -22.24
N SER A 129 -3.35 13.92 -22.61
CA SER A 129 -2.60 14.36 -23.79
C SER A 129 -3.37 14.12 -25.09
N ALA A 130 -4.20 13.08 -25.15
CA ALA A 130 -5.10 12.82 -26.27
C ALA A 130 -6.34 13.71 -26.30
N GLY A 131 -6.53 14.54 -25.27
CA GLY A 131 -7.66 15.49 -25.15
C GLY A 131 -8.97 14.84 -24.72
N ALA A 132 -8.93 13.69 -24.02
CA ALA A 132 -10.11 13.14 -23.37
C ALA A 132 -10.65 14.13 -22.31
N VAL A 133 -11.97 14.17 -22.13
CA VAL A 133 -12.63 15.08 -21.18
C VAL A 133 -13.12 14.35 -19.92
N GLY A 134 -13.09 13.03 -19.93
CA GLY A 134 -13.41 12.16 -18.81
C GLY A 134 -12.96 10.73 -19.11
N PHE A 135 -12.90 9.87 -18.08
CA PHE A 135 -12.51 8.48 -18.27
C PHE A 135 -13.36 7.50 -17.45
N ILE A 136 -13.41 6.27 -17.92
CA ILE A 136 -13.99 5.12 -17.27
C ILE A 136 -12.94 4.02 -17.27
N SER A 137 -12.54 3.55 -16.09
CA SER A 137 -11.70 2.35 -15.95
C SER A 137 -12.58 1.11 -15.82
N VAL A 138 -12.06 -0.05 -16.20
CA VAL A 138 -12.81 -1.32 -16.16
C VAL A 138 -12.09 -2.31 -15.27
N GLU A 139 -12.81 -2.89 -14.32
CA GLU A 139 -12.31 -3.94 -13.42
C GLU A 139 -13.34 -5.05 -13.21
N GLY A 140 -12.89 -6.11 -12.54
CA GLY A 140 -13.70 -7.30 -12.31
C GLY A 140 -13.55 -8.34 -13.41
N SER A 141 -14.35 -9.38 -13.32
CA SER A 141 -14.27 -10.54 -14.20
C SER A 141 -15.65 -10.93 -14.76
N PRO A 142 -15.68 -11.71 -15.87
CA PRO A 142 -16.94 -12.24 -16.38
C PRO A 142 -17.61 -13.26 -15.42
N LEU A 143 -16.91 -13.72 -14.38
CA LEU A 143 -17.41 -14.69 -13.42
C LEU A 143 -18.09 -14.04 -12.20
N ASP A 144 -17.91 -12.73 -12.02
CA ASP A 144 -18.42 -12.02 -10.85
C ASP A 144 -19.96 -11.95 -10.86
N GLU A 145 -20.56 -12.14 -9.69
CA GLU A 145 -22.01 -12.12 -9.50
C GLU A 145 -22.40 -11.31 -8.24
N GLY A 146 -23.64 -10.86 -8.18
CA GLY A 146 -24.18 -10.17 -7.00
C GLY A 146 -23.36 -8.97 -6.58
N VAL A 147 -22.88 -8.98 -5.34
CA VAL A 147 -22.09 -7.89 -4.75
C VAL A 147 -20.73 -7.70 -5.41
N ASP A 148 -20.18 -8.70 -6.07
CA ASP A 148 -18.90 -8.63 -6.76
C ASP A 148 -18.96 -7.79 -8.03
N ARG A 149 -20.16 -7.47 -8.50
CA ARG A 149 -20.40 -6.53 -9.60
C ARG A 149 -20.31 -5.06 -9.19
N VAL A 150 -20.14 -4.76 -7.90
CA VAL A 150 -19.89 -3.39 -7.45
C VAL A 150 -18.38 -3.12 -7.62
N PRO A 151 -18.00 -2.18 -8.50
CA PRO A 151 -16.58 -1.90 -8.73
C PRO A 151 -15.90 -1.35 -7.47
N CYS A 152 -14.61 -1.66 -7.30
CA CYS A 152 -13.81 -1.11 -6.22
C CYS A 152 -13.59 0.40 -6.38
N GLN A 153 -13.44 1.11 -5.26
CA GLN A 153 -13.05 2.52 -5.29
C GLN A 153 -11.57 2.61 -5.66
N ARG A 154 -11.26 3.40 -6.68
CA ARG A 154 -9.88 3.66 -7.12
C ARG A 154 -9.54 5.14 -6.98
N SER A 155 -8.25 5.46 -7.02
CA SER A 155 -7.79 6.84 -7.03
C SER A 155 -6.63 7.04 -8.01
N LEU A 156 -6.52 8.26 -8.54
CA LEU A 156 -5.32 8.70 -9.23
C LEU A 156 -4.18 8.88 -8.22
N PRO A 157 -2.92 8.79 -8.67
CA PRO A 157 -1.78 9.12 -7.84
C PRO A 157 -1.91 10.52 -7.24
N MET A 158 -1.33 10.71 -6.04
CA MET A 158 -1.16 12.04 -5.48
C MET A 158 -0.30 12.89 -6.42
N ILE A 159 -0.61 14.16 -6.54
CA ILE A 159 0.32 15.11 -7.11
C ILE A 159 1.15 15.63 -5.94
N PHE A 160 2.41 15.23 -5.89
CA PHE A 160 3.36 15.90 -5.02
C PHE A 160 3.87 17.13 -5.77
N PRO A 161 3.68 18.36 -5.29
CA PRO A 161 4.39 19.49 -5.85
C PRO A 161 5.84 19.35 -5.43
N GLY A 162 6.75 19.29 -6.37
CA GLY A 162 8.21 19.47 -6.33
C GLY A 162 9.06 19.09 -5.10
N ASP A 163 8.47 19.06 -3.91
CA ASP A 163 9.05 18.60 -2.64
C ASP A 163 7.97 17.89 -1.81
N ALA A 164 8.01 16.58 -1.80
CA ALA A 164 7.12 15.75 -0.97
C ALA A 164 7.24 16.06 0.55
N ALA A 165 8.26 16.79 0.96
CA ALA A 165 8.49 17.21 2.34
C ALA A 165 7.63 18.41 2.76
N GLU A 166 7.24 19.29 1.84
CA GLU A 166 6.45 20.48 2.19
C GLU A 166 4.96 20.21 2.39
N GLU A 167 4.41 19.10 1.87
CA GLU A 167 2.99 18.78 2.02
C GLU A 167 2.63 18.14 3.37
N THR A 168 3.60 17.66 4.14
CA THR A 168 3.41 17.14 5.49
C THR A 168 3.82 18.11 6.60
N GLU A 169 4.57 19.18 6.29
CA GLU A 169 4.87 20.23 7.25
C GLU A 169 3.67 21.16 7.43
N GLY A 170 2.95 20.93 8.52
CA GLY A 170 1.92 21.85 9.00
C GLY A 170 0.69 21.93 8.09
N LEU A 171 0.08 20.77 7.80
CA LEU A 171 -1.28 20.76 7.28
C LEU A 171 -2.18 21.50 8.28
N SER A 172 -2.33 22.81 8.07
CA SER A 172 -3.34 23.55 8.80
C SER A 172 -4.69 23.13 8.23
N GLU A 173 -5.68 22.87 9.08
CA GLU A 173 -7.08 22.71 8.69
C GLU A 173 -7.65 24.03 8.15
N SER A 174 -6.79 24.93 7.64
CA SER A 174 -7.26 26.19 7.12
C SER A 174 -8.09 25.95 5.87
N ALA A 175 -9.23 26.61 5.78
CA ALA A 175 -10.08 26.57 4.58
C ALA A 175 -9.29 26.95 3.31
N GLU A 176 -8.20 27.69 3.44
CA GLU A 176 -7.31 28.11 2.36
C GLU A 176 -6.48 26.95 1.81
N ASP A 177 -5.94 26.08 2.66
CA ASP A 177 -5.14 24.92 2.23
C ASP A 177 -6.03 23.83 1.60
N ILE A 178 -7.21 23.58 2.19
CA ILE A 178 -8.22 22.71 1.59
C ILE A 178 -8.57 23.22 0.19
N HIS A 179 -8.77 24.53 0.04
CA HIS A 179 -9.12 25.13 -1.24
C HIS A 179 -8.02 24.98 -2.29
N LYS A 180 -6.74 25.21 -1.93
CA LYS A 180 -5.58 25.03 -2.82
C LYS A 180 -5.47 23.61 -3.34
N ILE A 181 -5.65 22.61 -2.47
CA ILE A 181 -5.58 21.19 -2.88
C ILE A 181 -6.80 20.81 -3.72
N GLN A 182 -7.98 21.30 -3.37
CA GLN A 182 -9.19 21.12 -4.18
C GLN A 182 -9.01 21.71 -5.59
N GLU A 183 -8.34 22.87 -5.71
CA GLU A 183 -8.02 23.48 -7.01
C GLU A 183 -7.04 22.63 -7.83
N LYS A 184 -6.01 22.04 -7.18
CA LYS A 184 -5.07 21.14 -7.88
C LYS A 184 -5.79 19.96 -8.53
N TYR A 185 -6.77 19.36 -7.85
CA TYR A 185 -7.53 18.24 -8.40
C TYR A 185 -8.65 18.67 -9.37
N SER A 186 -9.17 19.89 -9.24
CA SER A 186 -10.24 20.41 -10.12
C SER A 186 -9.79 20.54 -11.60
N GLY A 187 -8.50 20.72 -11.85
CA GLY A 187 -7.92 20.72 -13.20
C GLY A 187 -7.78 19.35 -13.84
N ARG A 188 -8.02 18.25 -13.10
CA ARG A 188 -8.00 16.90 -13.62
C ARG A 188 -9.32 16.57 -14.32
N ILE A 189 -9.28 15.64 -15.29
CA ILE A 189 -10.51 15.13 -15.90
C ILE A 189 -11.22 14.16 -14.93
N PRO A 190 -12.58 14.18 -14.87
CA PRO A 190 -13.36 13.30 -14.02
C PRO A 190 -13.25 11.84 -14.47
N GLY A 191 -13.35 10.92 -13.52
CA GLY A 191 -13.25 9.49 -13.78
C GLY A 191 -14.13 8.63 -12.88
N ALA A 192 -14.49 7.46 -13.39
CA ALA A 192 -15.21 6.44 -12.64
C ALA A 192 -14.67 5.04 -12.96
N ASN A 193 -14.93 4.09 -12.06
CA ASN A 193 -14.63 2.68 -12.25
C ASN A 193 -15.92 1.91 -12.52
N LEU A 194 -15.93 1.08 -13.55
CA LEU A 194 -17.07 0.29 -14.04
C LEU A 194 -16.74 -1.19 -14.00
N HIS A 195 -17.72 -2.02 -13.66
CA HIS A 195 -17.53 -3.47 -13.67
C HIS A 195 -17.44 -4.02 -15.12
N TYR A 196 -16.61 -5.06 -15.30
CA TYR A 196 -16.35 -5.71 -16.60
C TYR A 196 -17.64 -6.08 -17.36
N LYS A 197 -18.62 -6.73 -16.72
CA LYS A 197 -19.88 -7.12 -17.37
C LYS A 197 -20.67 -5.92 -17.89
N ASP A 198 -20.68 -4.84 -17.14
CA ASP A 198 -21.37 -3.61 -17.51
C ASP A 198 -20.61 -2.87 -18.61
N ALA A 199 -19.28 -2.92 -18.60
CA ALA A 199 -18.43 -2.41 -19.68
C ALA A 199 -18.66 -3.15 -21.01
N VAL A 200 -18.77 -4.50 -20.96
CA VAL A 200 -19.10 -5.32 -22.14
C VAL A 200 -20.46 -4.92 -22.68
N GLU A 201 -21.47 -4.79 -21.83
CA GLU A 201 -22.81 -4.39 -22.25
C GLU A 201 -22.78 -2.99 -22.90
N LEU A 202 -22.11 -2.02 -22.28
CA LEU A 202 -22.00 -0.64 -22.76
C LEU A 202 -21.41 -0.58 -24.19
N VAL A 203 -20.44 -1.44 -24.51
CA VAL A 203 -19.84 -1.52 -25.85
C VAL A 203 -20.74 -2.28 -26.81
N THR A 204 -21.31 -3.42 -26.40
CA THR A 204 -22.10 -4.27 -27.30
C THR A 204 -23.46 -3.67 -27.67
N GLU A 205 -24.08 -2.93 -26.75
CA GLU A 205 -25.33 -2.19 -27.01
C GLU A 205 -25.06 -0.86 -27.76
N GLY A 206 -23.82 -0.56 -28.09
CA GLY A 206 -23.44 0.57 -28.94
C GLY A 206 -23.65 1.93 -28.32
N ALA A 207 -23.32 2.10 -27.03
CA ALA A 207 -23.35 3.41 -26.38
C ALA A 207 -22.59 4.45 -27.20
N ALA A 208 -23.25 5.56 -27.54
CA ALA A 208 -22.66 6.62 -28.37
C ALA A 208 -22.40 7.90 -27.54
N VAL A 209 -23.32 8.27 -26.66
CA VAL A 209 -23.20 9.43 -25.79
C VAL A 209 -23.48 9.01 -24.35
N VAL A 210 -22.58 9.39 -23.45
CA VAL A 210 -22.71 9.12 -22.03
C VAL A 210 -22.69 10.41 -21.20
N CYS A 211 -23.27 10.33 -20.01
CA CYS A 211 -23.18 11.37 -18.99
C CYS A 211 -22.51 10.79 -17.76
N LEU A 212 -21.36 11.35 -17.40
CA LEU A 212 -20.59 10.99 -16.20
C LEU A 212 -20.77 12.08 -15.16
N ALA A 213 -21.23 11.73 -13.96
CA ALA A 213 -21.27 12.64 -12.84
C ALA A 213 -20.35 12.11 -11.72
N VAL A 214 -19.40 12.93 -11.31
CA VAL A 214 -18.49 12.66 -10.18
C VAL A 214 -18.41 13.93 -9.34
N GLU A 215 -18.69 13.78 -8.04
CA GLU A 215 -18.56 14.84 -7.06
C GLU A 215 -17.75 14.28 -5.88
N GLN A 216 -16.64 14.91 -5.57
CA GLN A 216 -15.77 14.56 -4.46
C GLN A 216 -15.25 15.81 -3.78
N GLU A 217 -14.86 15.66 -2.54
CA GLU A 217 -14.24 16.71 -1.75
C GLU A 217 -12.93 16.22 -1.13
N VAL A 218 -11.98 17.13 -0.96
CA VAL A 218 -10.76 16.89 -0.20
C VAL A 218 -11.09 16.96 1.28
N THR A 219 -10.54 16.03 2.05
CA THR A 219 -10.74 15.93 3.51
C THR A 219 -9.40 15.87 4.21
N ALA A 220 -9.25 16.63 5.31
CA ALA A 220 -8.14 16.45 6.20
C ALA A 220 -8.33 15.13 6.99
N CYS A 221 -7.31 14.31 7.05
CA CYS A 221 -7.30 13.03 7.71
C CYS A 221 -6.05 12.90 8.57
N THR A 222 -6.15 12.18 9.70
CA THR A 222 -5.01 11.85 10.55
C THR A 222 -4.81 10.34 10.59
N SER A 223 -3.61 9.89 10.28
CA SER A 223 -3.18 8.50 10.46
C SER A 223 -2.12 8.41 11.56
N ARG A 224 -1.60 7.21 11.81
CA ARG A 224 -0.59 7.00 12.85
C ARG A 224 0.24 5.76 12.62
N ASN A 225 1.51 5.88 12.99
CA ASN A 225 2.43 4.75 13.12
C ASN A 225 2.42 4.26 14.57
N VAL A 226 2.54 2.95 14.78
CA VAL A 226 2.80 2.38 16.11
C VAL A 226 4.26 1.93 16.12
N VAL A 227 5.05 2.51 17.01
CA VAL A 227 6.50 2.29 17.08
C VAL A 227 6.88 1.66 18.40
N SER A 228 7.73 0.64 18.35
CA SER A 228 8.25 -0.06 19.51
C SER A 228 9.74 -0.32 19.33
N ARG A 229 10.53 -0.18 20.40
CA ARG A 229 11.99 -0.36 20.37
C ARG A 229 12.44 -1.30 21.50
N ILE A 230 13.18 -2.33 21.13
CA ILE A 230 13.86 -3.26 22.02
C ILE A 230 15.35 -2.93 21.95
N GLU A 231 15.85 -2.31 23.00
CA GLU A 231 17.25 -1.88 23.09
C GLU A 231 18.20 -3.11 23.07
N GLY A 232 19.22 -3.03 22.22
CA GLY A 232 20.25 -4.05 22.11
C GLY A 232 21.12 -4.17 23.37
N THR A 233 21.92 -5.23 23.47
CA THR A 233 22.74 -5.50 24.67
C THR A 233 24.05 -4.70 24.67
N ASP A 234 24.81 -4.71 23.55
CA ASP A 234 26.14 -4.09 23.46
C ASP A 234 26.40 -3.29 22.17
N LYS A 235 25.54 -3.45 21.14
CA LYS A 235 25.61 -2.69 19.88
C LYS A 235 24.33 -1.85 19.70
N LYS A 236 23.87 -1.22 20.75
CA LYS A 236 22.59 -0.52 20.80
C LYS A 236 22.45 0.71 19.90
N ASP A 237 23.57 1.27 19.46
CA ASP A 237 23.60 2.39 18.51
C ASP A 237 23.43 1.94 17.05
N GLU A 238 23.33 0.64 16.79
CA GLU A 238 23.03 0.07 15.49
C GLU A 238 21.60 -0.51 15.51
N ILE A 239 20.75 -0.07 14.59
CA ILE A 239 19.31 -0.38 14.57
C ILE A 239 18.99 -1.27 13.37
N LEU A 240 18.24 -2.34 13.62
CA LEU A 240 17.50 -3.10 12.62
C LEU A 240 16.03 -2.72 12.71
N THR A 241 15.45 -2.28 11.61
CA THR A 241 14.05 -1.87 11.57
C THR A 241 13.22 -2.98 10.93
N ILE A 242 12.17 -3.41 11.63
CA ILE A 242 11.27 -4.49 11.21
C ILE A 242 9.87 -3.91 11.06
N THR A 243 9.31 -3.95 9.86
CA THR A 243 8.13 -3.15 9.51
C THR A 243 7.05 -3.95 8.82
N ALA A 244 5.82 -3.51 8.96
CA ALA A 244 4.65 -3.91 8.18
C ALA A 244 3.59 -2.82 8.28
N HIS A 245 2.76 -2.61 7.27
CA HIS A 245 1.60 -1.75 7.44
C HIS A 245 0.43 -2.51 8.08
N TYR A 246 -0.51 -1.76 8.65
CA TYR A 246 -1.67 -2.31 9.33
C TYR A 246 -3.00 -1.72 8.83
N ASP A 247 -2.96 -0.67 8.02
CA ASP A 247 -4.15 -0.17 7.33
C ASP A 247 -4.60 -1.14 6.23
N SER A 248 -5.76 -0.92 5.68
CA SER A 248 -6.33 -1.70 4.57
C SER A 248 -7.04 -0.80 3.58
N VAL A 249 -7.28 -1.33 2.39
CA VAL A 249 -8.22 -0.72 1.45
C VAL A 249 -9.67 -0.75 2.00
N PRO A 250 -10.58 0.09 1.49
CA PRO A 250 -11.98 0.10 1.94
C PRO A 250 -12.80 -1.14 1.55
N GLU A 251 -12.32 -1.95 0.60
CA GLU A 251 -13.03 -3.08 0.04
C GLU A 251 -13.09 -4.30 0.94
N GLY A 252 -12.11 -4.47 1.85
CA GLY A 252 -12.02 -5.65 2.70
C GLY A 252 -11.21 -5.45 3.97
N PRO A 253 -11.23 -6.46 4.86
CA PRO A 253 -10.47 -6.39 6.11
C PRO A 253 -8.95 -6.54 5.94
N GLY A 254 -8.44 -6.83 4.73
CA GLY A 254 -7.00 -6.87 4.48
C GLY A 254 -6.25 -7.82 5.42
N ALA A 255 -6.67 -9.08 5.49
CA ALA A 255 -6.01 -10.05 6.36
C ALA A 255 -4.66 -10.49 5.79
N TYR A 256 -4.62 -10.75 4.48
CA TYR A 256 -3.41 -11.01 3.72
C TYR A 256 -2.62 -9.71 3.48
N ASP A 257 -3.32 -8.63 3.13
CA ASP A 257 -2.79 -7.31 2.85
C ASP A 257 -3.29 -6.26 3.88
N ASN A 258 -2.58 -5.99 5.01
CA ASN A 258 -1.35 -6.66 5.41
C ASN A 258 -1.35 -6.93 6.93
N MET A 259 -2.53 -7.29 7.51
CA MET A 259 -2.51 -7.72 8.92
C MET A 259 -1.66 -8.98 9.14
N SER A 260 -1.44 -9.81 8.11
CA SER A 260 -0.54 -10.94 8.17
C SER A 260 0.89 -10.53 8.48
N GLY A 261 1.40 -9.51 7.81
CA GLY A 261 2.70 -8.89 8.10
C GLY A 261 2.73 -8.29 9.51
N ALA A 262 1.69 -7.55 9.88
CA ALA A 262 1.56 -6.98 11.23
C ALA A 262 1.61 -8.06 12.32
N ALA A 263 1.00 -9.22 12.11
CA ALA A 263 1.03 -10.35 13.03
C ALA A 263 2.40 -11.02 13.11
N ILE A 264 3.09 -11.15 11.98
CA ILE A 264 4.45 -11.71 11.92
C ILE A 264 5.42 -10.83 12.71
N ILE A 265 5.42 -9.52 12.49
CA ILE A 265 6.33 -8.63 13.22
C ILE A 265 5.95 -8.52 14.71
N MET A 266 4.67 -8.70 15.08
CA MET A 266 4.23 -8.79 16.48
C MET A 266 4.83 -10.04 17.16
N GLU A 267 4.83 -11.17 16.48
CA GLU A 267 5.43 -12.42 17.00
C GLU A 267 6.94 -12.29 17.16
N LEU A 268 7.63 -11.61 16.22
CA LEU A 268 9.05 -11.29 16.35
C LEU A 268 9.32 -10.36 17.54
N CYS A 269 8.51 -9.32 17.70
CA CYS A 269 8.63 -8.37 18.81
C CYS A 269 8.52 -9.10 20.16
N ARG A 270 7.52 -9.98 20.31
CA ARG A 270 7.36 -10.85 21.49
C ARG A 270 8.63 -11.71 21.74
N TYR A 271 9.18 -12.31 20.69
CA TYR A 271 10.36 -13.14 20.77
C TYR A 271 11.59 -12.34 21.23
N PHE A 272 11.90 -11.24 20.55
CA PHE A 272 13.08 -10.44 20.86
C PHE A 272 12.99 -9.67 22.17
N GLN A 273 11.80 -9.44 22.71
CA GLN A 273 11.64 -8.95 24.07
C GLN A 273 12.20 -9.91 25.13
N GLN A 274 12.11 -11.21 24.87
CA GLN A 274 12.66 -12.25 25.74
C GLN A 274 14.13 -12.56 25.44
N TYR A 275 14.50 -12.55 24.15
CA TYR A 275 15.81 -12.93 23.64
C TYR A 275 16.49 -11.76 22.95
N ARG A 276 16.91 -10.77 23.77
CA ARG A 276 17.48 -9.51 23.27
C ARG A 276 18.75 -9.75 22.45
N PRO A 277 18.82 -9.25 21.22
CA PRO A 277 20.01 -9.33 20.39
C PRO A 277 21.04 -8.28 20.83
N ARG A 278 22.20 -8.29 20.18
CA ARG A 278 23.26 -7.29 20.42
C ARG A 278 22.86 -5.91 19.91
N ARG A 279 22.18 -5.86 18.73
CA ARG A 279 21.68 -4.61 18.11
C ARG A 279 20.27 -4.30 18.55
N THR A 280 19.93 -3.03 18.53
CA THR A 280 18.56 -2.57 18.75
C THR A 280 17.64 -3.03 17.64
N MET A 281 16.48 -3.56 18.03
CA MET A 281 15.39 -3.89 17.11
C MET A 281 14.30 -2.82 17.24
N GLU A 282 13.94 -2.20 16.12
CA GLU A 282 12.82 -1.29 16.08
C GLU A 282 11.72 -1.86 15.21
N PHE A 283 10.53 -1.96 15.79
CA PHE A 283 9.34 -2.49 15.14
C PHE A 283 8.40 -1.35 14.83
N VAL A 284 7.93 -1.26 13.59
CA VAL A 284 7.00 -0.20 13.18
C VAL A 284 5.83 -0.80 12.39
N TRP A 285 4.64 -0.56 12.89
CA TRP A 285 3.38 -0.82 12.19
C TRP A 285 2.96 0.49 11.55
N PHE A 286 3.05 0.58 10.24
CA PHE A 286 2.74 1.79 9.49
C PHE A 286 1.23 1.91 9.21
N GLY A 287 0.69 3.13 9.35
CA GLY A 287 -0.60 3.50 8.83
C GLY A 287 -0.48 4.16 7.46
N ALA A 288 -1.58 4.18 6.72
CA ALA A 288 -1.70 4.86 5.43
C ALA A 288 -0.66 4.42 4.36
N GLU A 289 -0.25 3.16 4.37
CA GLU A 289 0.53 2.57 3.28
C GLU A 289 -0.27 2.60 1.98
N GLU A 290 -1.53 2.17 2.04
CA GLU A 290 -2.49 2.08 0.94
C GLU A 290 -2.86 3.46 0.32
N LYS A 291 -2.44 4.53 0.97
CA LYS A 291 -2.59 5.90 0.46
C LYS A 291 -1.32 6.43 -0.23
N GLY A 292 -0.28 5.59 -0.36
CA GLY A 292 0.99 5.91 -1.03
C GLY A 292 2.18 5.99 -0.09
N LEU A 293 2.34 5.00 0.79
CA LEU A 293 3.44 4.84 1.75
C LEU A 293 3.53 6.00 2.75
N LEU A 294 2.39 6.65 3.10
CA LEU A 294 2.43 7.90 3.85
C LEU A 294 3.03 7.71 5.25
N GLY A 295 2.73 6.60 5.93
CA GLY A 295 3.26 6.31 7.25
C GLY A 295 4.77 6.13 7.27
N SER A 296 5.32 5.35 6.33
CA SER A 296 6.77 5.16 6.26
C SER A 296 7.50 6.41 5.78
N ARG A 297 6.90 7.21 4.89
CA ARG A 297 7.43 8.51 4.48
C ARG A 297 7.51 9.48 5.66
N ASP A 298 6.44 9.59 6.45
CA ASP A 298 6.42 10.45 7.63
C ASP A 298 7.43 9.99 8.67
N TYR A 299 7.50 8.67 8.93
CA TYR A 299 8.49 8.08 9.83
C TYR A 299 9.93 8.48 9.44
N ILE A 300 10.29 8.33 8.16
CA ILE A 300 11.61 8.70 7.65
C ILE A 300 11.87 10.21 7.83
N ARG A 301 10.86 11.05 7.62
CA ARG A 301 10.95 12.50 7.81
C ARG A 301 11.20 12.87 9.28
N VAL A 302 10.39 12.33 10.18
CA VAL A 302 10.45 12.63 11.62
C VAL A 302 11.75 12.13 12.25
N HIS A 303 12.25 10.98 11.80
CA HIS A 303 13.44 10.31 12.33
C HIS A 303 14.70 10.56 11.50
N GLU A 304 14.71 11.56 10.61
CA GLU A 304 15.83 11.81 9.69
C GLU A 304 17.19 11.87 10.38
N SER A 305 17.26 12.50 11.55
CA SER A 305 18.50 12.61 12.34
C SER A 305 19.00 11.27 12.91
N GLU A 306 18.12 10.28 13.08
CA GLU A 306 18.45 8.94 13.61
C GLU A 306 18.77 7.93 12.49
N LEU A 307 18.42 8.22 11.23
CA LEU A 307 18.58 7.28 10.12
C LEU A 307 20.03 6.79 9.93
N GLY A 308 21.01 7.55 10.41
CA GLY A 308 22.42 7.14 10.43
C GLY A 308 22.70 5.86 11.21
N ALA A 309 21.89 5.57 12.22
CA ALA A 309 21.96 4.36 13.06
C ALA A 309 21.33 3.12 12.41
N HIS A 310 20.40 3.30 11.49
CA HIS A 310 19.68 2.20 10.83
C HIS A 310 20.59 1.47 9.85
N ARG A 311 20.75 0.17 10.03
CA ARG A 311 21.62 -0.69 9.22
C ARG A 311 20.88 -1.40 8.11
N PHE A 312 19.66 -1.83 8.39
CA PHE A 312 18.83 -2.60 7.47
C PHE A 312 17.35 -2.49 7.83
N ASN A 313 16.48 -2.43 6.82
CA ASN A 313 15.04 -2.55 6.99
C ASN A 313 14.55 -3.91 6.52
N MET A 314 13.74 -4.56 7.33
CA MET A 314 13.06 -5.81 7.03
C MET A 314 11.56 -5.56 7.06
N ASN A 315 10.95 -5.44 5.90
CA ASN A 315 9.52 -5.24 5.74
C ASN A 315 8.82 -6.57 5.45
N VAL A 316 7.59 -6.71 5.89
CA VAL A 316 6.69 -7.82 5.52
C VAL A 316 5.46 -7.23 4.88
N ASP A 317 5.17 -7.68 3.69
CA ASP A 317 3.99 -7.24 2.96
C ASP A 317 3.46 -8.41 2.11
N LEU A 318 2.22 -8.80 2.38
CA LEU A 318 1.56 -9.97 1.82
C LEU A 318 2.16 -11.31 2.31
N ALA A 319 1.59 -11.90 3.34
CA ALA A 319 2.05 -13.18 3.87
C ALA A 319 0.89 -14.08 4.34
N GLY A 320 1.19 -15.29 4.75
CA GLY A 320 0.28 -16.15 5.49
C GLY A 320 -0.57 -17.10 4.65
N GLN A 321 -0.69 -16.96 3.34
CA GLN A 321 -1.46 -17.92 2.53
C GLN A 321 -0.73 -19.28 2.45
N LEU A 322 -1.52 -20.38 2.50
CA LEU A 322 -0.96 -21.73 2.55
C LEU A 322 -0.23 -22.09 1.25
N ILE A 323 -0.89 -21.86 0.13
CA ILE A 323 -0.34 -22.14 -1.20
C ILE A 323 0.36 -20.89 -1.71
N GLY A 324 1.65 -21.00 -2.02
CA GLY A 324 2.50 -19.92 -2.50
C GLY A 324 3.96 -20.13 -2.12
N GLY A 325 4.84 -19.33 -2.68
CA GLY A 325 6.27 -19.30 -2.41
C GLY A 325 6.70 -18.01 -1.71
N ASN A 326 7.73 -18.08 -0.86
CA ASN A 326 8.30 -16.87 -0.27
C ASN A 326 9.17 -16.16 -1.29
N VAL A 327 9.05 -14.84 -1.35
CA VAL A 327 9.88 -13.95 -2.15
C VAL A 327 10.51 -12.91 -1.23
N LEU A 328 11.80 -12.70 -1.35
CA LEU A 328 12.52 -11.59 -0.72
C LEU A 328 12.87 -10.58 -1.81
N GLY A 329 12.11 -9.49 -1.87
CA GLY A 329 12.41 -8.34 -2.72
C GLY A 329 13.48 -7.48 -2.05
N VAL A 330 14.69 -7.45 -2.61
CA VAL A 330 15.86 -6.81 -1.97
C VAL A 330 16.24 -5.56 -2.75
N THR A 331 16.26 -4.44 -2.07
CA THR A 331 16.78 -3.16 -2.58
C THR A 331 18.10 -2.86 -1.89
N GLY A 332 19.19 -3.21 -2.56
CA GLY A 332 20.55 -3.11 -2.02
C GLY A 332 21.60 -3.77 -2.95
N GLU A 333 22.82 -3.88 -2.48
CA GLU A 333 23.91 -4.56 -3.20
C GLU A 333 23.61 -6.06 -3.37
N ALA A 334 24.16 -6.70 -4.39
CA ALA A 334 23.95 -8.13 -4.65
C ALA A 334 24.37 -9.03 -3.48
N SER A 335 25.39 -8.65 -2.73
CA SER A 335 25.85 -9.36 -1.53
C SER A 335 24.78 -9.48 -0.44
N VAL A 336 23.82 -8.56 -0.40
CA VAL A 336 22.66 -8.64 0.50
C VAL A 336 21.78 -9.82 0.08
N CYS A 337 21.52 -9.98 -1.22
CA CYS A 337 20.75 -11.10 -1.75
C CYS A 337 21.38 -12.45 -1.40
N ASP A 338 22.70 -12.55 -1.63
CA ASP A 338 23.46 -13.79 -1.37
C ASP A 338 23.39 -14.19 0.12
N LYS A 339 23.55 -13.20 1.02
CA LYS A 339 23.48 -13.44 2.47
C LYS A 339 22.10 -13.83 2.93
N LEU A 340 21.05 -13.19 2.43
CA LEU A 340 19.68 -13.54 2.79
C LEU A 340 19.30 -14.93 2.31
N LEU A 341 19.76 -15.32 1.12
CA LEU A 341 19.57 -16.68 0.60
C LEU A 341 20.29 -17.73 1.46
N GLU A 342 21.56 -17.46 1.84
CA GLU A 342 22.31 -18.32 2.77
C GLU A 342 21.56 -18.54 4.09
N ILE A 343 20.98 -17.48 4.67
CA ILE A 343 20.22 -17.59 5.92
C ILE A 343 18.92 -18.38 5.71
N ALA A 344 18.20 -18.16 4.62
CA ALA A 344 16.99 -18.91 4.29
C ALA A 344 17.26 -20.41 4.11
N ASP A 345 18.32 -20.76 3.39
CA ASP A 345 18.77 -22.14 3.20
C ASP A 345 19.17 -22.78 4.55
N GLY A 346 19.91 -22.04 5.38
CA GLY A 346 20.26 -22.48 6.74
C GLY A 346 19.06 -22.71 7.65
N ALA A 347 17.99 -21.95 7.46
CA ALA A 347 16.71 -22.11 8.17
C ALA A 347 15.86 -23.26 7.61
N GLY A 348 16.22 -23.85 6.47
CA GLY A 348 15.43 -24.86 5.78
C GLY A 348 14.11 -24.32 5.23
N ILE A 349 14.06 -23.03 4.89
CA ILE A 349 12.87 -22.36 4.37
C ILE A 349 13.18 -21.79 2.99
N GLY A 350 12.58 -22.39 1.95
CA GLY A 350 12.77 -21.94 0.57
C GLY A 350 12.24 -20.52 0.37
N ALA A 351 13.06 -19.68 -0.28
CA ALA A 351 12.68 -18.36 -0.72
C ALA A 351 13.34 -18.03 -2.06
N SER A 352 12.67 -17.31 -2.92
CA SER A 352 13.29 -16.69 -4.08
C SER A 352 13.74 -15.28 -3.73
N VAL A 353 14.96 -14.91 -4.09
CA VAL A 353 15.50 -13.57 -3.84
C VAL A 353 15.49 -12.78 -5.13
N LYS A 354 14.90 -11.57 -5.12
CA LYS A 354 14.82 -10.68 -6.28
C LYS A 354 15.48 -9.35 -5.95
N ASN A 355 16.54 -8.98 -6.68
CA ASN A 355 17.23 -7.71 -6.50
C ASN A 355 16.54 -6.61 -7.32
N GLN A 356 15.53 -5.99 -6.73
CA GLN A 356 14.70 -4.94 -7.34
C GLN A 356 14.03 -4.08 -6.26
N ILE A 357 13.55 -2.88 -6.62
CA ILE A 357 12.63 -2.14 -5.74
C ILE A 357 11.30 -2.91 -5.61
N TRP A 358 10.64 -2.74 -4.46
CA TRP A 358 9.38 -3.42 -4.17
C TRP A 358 8.35 -2.39 -3.76
N GLY A 359 7.17 -2.41 -4.34
CA GLY A 359 6.12 -1.40 -4.10
C GLY A 359 5.52 -1.47 -2.69
N SER A 360 6.33 -1.19 -1.65
CA SER A 360 5.95 -1.25 -0.24
C SER A 360 6.86 -0.35 0.61
N ASP A 361 6.61 -0.27 1.92
CA ASP A 361 7.25 0.61 2.91
C ASP A 361 8.79 0.52 2.95
N SER A 362 9.37 -0.62 2.55
CA SER A 362 10.83 -0.78 2.41
C SER A 362 11.45 0.25 1.46
N ASN A 363 10.70 0.75 0.48
CA ASN A 363 11.18 1.77 -0.46
C ASN A 363 11.50 3.10 0.23
N SER A 364 10.75 3.48 1.27
CA SER A 364 11.02 4.70 2.04
C SER A 364 12.40 4.66 2.69
N PHE A 365 12.81 3.52 3.25
CA PHE A 365 14.14 3.32 3.82
C PHE A 365 15.22 3.25 2.75
N ALA A 366 14.97 2.49 1.67
CA ALA A 366 15.90 2.36 0.55
C ALA A 366 16.18 3.72 -0.10
N TRP A 367 15.18 4.58 -0.22
CA TRP A 367 15.32 5.94 -0.73
C TRP A 367 16.28 6.80 0.08
N LYS A 368 16.38 6.58 1.41
CA LYS A 368 17.37 7.22 2.30
C LYS A 368 18.70 6.44 2.39
N GLY A 369 18.94 5.53 1.44
CA GLY A 369 20.20 4.78 1.32
C GLY A 369 20.37 3.67 2.38
N ILE A 370 19.31 3.25 3.05
CA ILE A 370 19.31 2.12 3.98
C ILE A 370 18.94 0.88 3.15
N PRO A 371 19.82 -0.15 3.04
CA PRO A 371 19.46 -1.38 2.38
C PRO A 371 18.21 -1.99 3.00
N ALA A 372 17.31 -2.49 2.17
CA ALA A 372 16.00 -2.94 2.62
C ALA A 372 15.56 -4.22 1.92
N MET A 373 14.68 -4.97 2.56
CA MET A 373 13.98 -6.08 1.93
C MET A 373 12.50 -6.05 2.26
N THR A 374 11.67 -6.60 1.37
CA THR A 374 10.29 -6.96 1.65
C THR A 374 10.13 -8.47 1.53
N LEU A 375 9.69 -9.13 2.62
CA LEU A 375 9.20 -10.50 2.57
C LEU A 375 7.77 -10.46 2.03
N ASN A 376 7.56 -11.15 0.94
CA ASN A 376 6.27 -11.36 0.31
C ASN A 376 6.02 -12.85 0.13
N ARG A 377 4.77 -13.27 0.09
CA ARG A 377 4.38 -14.63 -0.26
C ARG A 377 3.26 -14.59 -1.28
N ASP A 378 3.44 -15.35 -2.37
CA ASP A 378 2.41 -15.44 -3.40
C ASP A 378 1.04 -15.77 -2.80
N GLY A 379 0.01 -15.12 -3.31
CA GLY A 379 -1.37 -15.29 -2.86
C GLY A 379 -2.35 -14.58 -3.78
N PHE A 380 -3.60 -14.53 -3.38
CA PHE A 380 -4.69 -13.86 -4.09
C PHE A 380 -5.65 -13.19 -3.11
N GLY A 381 -6.55 -12.39 -3.61
CA GLY A 381 -7.56 -11.70 -2.81
C GLY A 381 -7.17 -10.30 -2.35
N MET A 382 -5.90 -9.89 -2.53
CA MET A 382 -5.43 -8.53 -2.24
C MET A 382 -6.36 -7.48 -2.87
N HIS A 383 -6.68 -6.44 -2.10
CA HIS A 383 -7.55 -5.33 -2.52
C HIS A 383 -8.96 -5.77 -2.92
N THR A 384 -9.47 -6.86 -2.33
CA THR A 384 -10.84 -7.33 -2.51
C THR A 384 -11.52 -7.63 -1.18
N ARG A 385 -12.84 -7.77 -1.21
CA ARG A 385 -13.62 -8.22 -0.04
C ARG A 385 -13.32 -9.65 0.42
N TYR A 386 -12.62 -10.42 -0.40
CA TYR A 386 -12.21 -11.79 -0.11
C TYR A 386 -10.90 -11.87 0.66
N ASP A 387 -10.22 -10.75 0.87
CA ASP A 387 -9.03 -10.70 1.72
C ASP A 387 -9.40 -10.80 3.20
N THR A 388 -9.74 -12.00 3.61
CA THR A 388 -10.18 -12.35 4.96
C THR A 388 -9.22 -13.34 5.61
N ILE A 389 -9.36 -13.52 6.92
CA ILE A 389 -8.54 -14.46 7.70
C ILE A 389 -8.64 -15.91 7.19
N ASP A 390 -9.72 -16.27 6.50
CA ASP A 390 -9.94 -17.62 5.95
C ASP A 390 -8.91 -17.97 4.85
N LEU A 391 -8.28 -17.00 4.23
CA LEU A 391 -7.20 -17.20 3.28
C LEU A 391 -5.87 -17.56 3.94
N LEU A 392 -5.74 -17.35 5.25
CA LEU A 392 -4.48 -17.47 5.97
C LEU A 392 -4.33 -18.85 6.65
N SER A 393 -3.08 -19.20 6.90
CA SER A 393 -2.69 -20.47 7.51
C SER A 393 -1.69 -20.25 8.64
N ALA A 394 -1.98 -20.81 9.81
CA ALA A 394 -1.05 -20.82 10.94
C ALA A 394 0.33 -21.38 10.56
N TRP A 395 0.37 -22.45 9.74
CA TRP A 395 1.62 -23.03 9.25
C TRP A 395 2.44 -22.03 8.41
N SER A 396 1.80 -21.30 7.52
CA SER A 396 2.48 -20.35 6.64
C SER A 396 2.98 -19.13 7.41
N LEU A 397 2.17 -18.58 8.31
CA LEU A 397 2.54 -17.47 9.20
C LEU A 397 3.74 -17.84 10.07
N GLU A 398 3.73 -19.05 10.68
CA GLU A 398 4.85 -19.53 11.48
C GLU A 398 6.15 -19.63 10.68
N ARG A 399 6.09 -20.17 9.46
CA ARG A 399 7.26 -20.29 8.59
C ARG A 399 7.82 -18.93 8.18
N SER A 400 6.95 -17.96 7.87
CA SER A 400 7.37 -16.58 7.56
C SER A 400 8.01 -15.91 8.78
N ALA A 401 7.44 -16.08 9.97
CA ALA A 401 8.01 -15.57 11.20
C ALA A 401 9.37 -16.24 11.54
N ILE A 402 9.52 -17.54 11.30
CA ILE A 402 10.81 -18.24 11.48
C ILE A 402 11.85 -17.71 10.50
N LEU A 403 11.51 -17.57 9.21
CA LEU A 403 12.43 -17.05 8.21
C LEU A 403 12.91 -15.64 8.57
N LEU A 404 11.99 -14.74 8.82
CA LEU A 404 12.31 -13.35 9.17
C LEU A 404 13.07 -13.29 10.52
N GLY A 405 12.68 -14.15 11.49
CA GLY A 405 13.35 -14.28 12.77
C GLY A 405 14.80 -14.76 12.65
N CYS A 406 15.08 -15.74 11.76
CA CYS A 406 16.46 -16.18 11.49
C CYS A 406 17.29 -15.04 10.89
N ILE A 407 16.73 -14.28 9.96
CA ILE A 407 17.40 -13.12 9.37
C ILE A 407 17.69 -12.07 10.46
N ALA A 408 16.68 -11.73 11.26
CA ALA A 408 16.80 -10.74 12.33
C ALA A 408 17.80 -11.17 13.42
N ASP A 409 17.80 -12.44 13.82
CA ASP A 409 18.73 -12.98 14.82
C ASP A 409 20.18 -12.98 14.31
N GLU A 410 20.41 -13.45 13.08
CA GLU A 410 21.73 -13.46 12.45
C GLU A 410 22.30 -12.04 12.35
N LEU A 411 21.53 -11.11 11.75
CA LEU A 411 21.95 -9.71 11.57
C LEU A 411 22.05 -8.97 12.91
N GLY A 412 21.12 -9.24 13.83
CA GLY A 412 21.08 -8.64 15.16
C GLY A 412 22.25 -9.01 16.04
N ASN A 413 22.82 -10.22 15.87
CA ASN A 413 23.88 -10.76 16.69
C ASN A 413 25.27 -10.78 16.01
N ALA A 414 25.35 -10.47 14.71
CA ALA A 414 26.61 -10.47 13.97
C ALA A 414 27.67 -9.57 14.65
N GLU A 415 28.91 -10.06 14.77
CA GLU A 415 30.02 -9.27 15.34
C GLU A 415 30.28 -8.01 14.53
N VAL A 416 30.37 -8.16 13.20
CA VAL A 416 30.42 -7.07 12.24
C VAL A 416 29.16 -7.17 11.40
N PHE A 417 28.50 -6.03 11.15
CA PHE A 417 27.31 -6.04 10.29
C PHE A 417 27.70 -6.43 8.87
N PRO A 418 27.04 -7.44 8.25
CA PRO A 418 27.55 -8.06 7.02
C PRO A 418 27.34 -7.22 5.75
N PHE A 419 26.59 -6.11 5.85
CA PHE A 419 26.28 -5.25 4.71
C PHE A 419 26.88 -3.85 4.91
N GLU A 420 27.34 -3.24 3.83
CA GLU A 420 27.57 -1.81 3.80
C GLU A 420 26.26 -1.07 3.57
N ARG A 421 26.12 0.09 4.19
CA ARG A 421 25.03 1.02 3.90
C ARG A 421 25.31 1.71 2.58
N LYS A 422 25.05 1.01 1.48
CA LYS A 422 25.31 1.47 0.13
C LYS A 422 24.15 1.08 -0.79
N MET A 423 23.68 2.04 -1.58
CA MET A 423 22.61 1.84 -2.54
C MET A 423 23.15 1.86 -3.96
N PRO A 424 22.91 0.81 -4.79
CA PRO A 424 23.28 0.81 -6.20
C PRO A 424 22.66 1.98 -6.97
N GLY A 425 23.41 2.60 -7.88
CA GLY A 425 22.97 3.77 -8.64
C GLY A 425 21.70 3.54 -9.49
N LYS A 426 21.42 2.28 -9.89
CA LYS A 426 20.16 1.94 -10.57
C LYS A 426 18.96 2.17 -9.65
N PHE A 427 19.06 1.73 -8.39
CA PHE A 427 17.97 1.86 -7.43
C PHE A 427 17.76 3.29 -6.95
N ILE A 428 18.82 4.11 -6.87
CA ILE A 428 18.66 5.53 -6.54
C ILE A 428 17.71 6.18 -7.54
N ARG A 429 17.94 5.96 -8.84
CA ARG A 429 17.06 6.56 -9.89
C ARG A 429 15.65 5.98 -9.86
N GLU A 430 15.52 4.64 -9.75
CA GLU A 430 14.21 3.97 -9.69
C GLU A 430 13.40 4.41 -8.47
N LEU A 431 14.07 4.60 -7.31
CA LEU A 431 13.44 5.09 -6.09
C LEU A 431 13.04 6.56 -6.20
N ASP A 432 13.88 7.43 -6.78
CA ASP A 432 13.52 8.84 -7.02
C ASP A 432 12.28 8.93 -7.92
N GLU A 433 12.25 8.15 -9.00
CA GLU A 433 11.08 8.07 -9.88
C GLU A 433 9.84 7.55 -9.14
N TYR A 434 9.97 6.48 -8.35
CA TYR A 434 8.86 5.87 -7.61
C TYR A 434 8.34 6.77 -6.47
N MET A 435 9.23 7.39 -5.71
CA MET A 435 8.88 8.20 -4.54
C MET A 435 8.40 9.61 -4.91
N CYS A 436 8.70 10.11 -6.13
CA CYS A 436 8.27 11.41 -6.63
C CYS A 436 7.12 11.31 -7.66
N SER A 437 6.61 10.09 -7.95
CA SER A 437 5.54 9.85 -8.95
C SER A 437 4.11 10.01 -8.40
#